data_bc46586d76199ac181ad73086537c31d
#
_entry.id   bc46586d76199ac181ad73086537c31d
#
_cell.length_a   1.000
_cell.length_b   1.000
_cell.length_c   1.000
_cell.angle_alpha   90.00
_cell.angle_beta   90.00
_cell.angle_gamma   90.00
#
_symmetry.space_group_name_H-M   'P 1'
#
loop_
_entity.id
_entity.type
_entity.pdbx_description
1 polymer ?
#
loop_
_entity_poly.entity_id
_entity_poly.type
_entity_poly.pdbx_seq_one_letter_code
_entity_poly.pdbx_strand_id
1 'polypeptide(L)'
;PHTAVLIDRSELCGLVVPSHFAIIRADRQQALPEYILWTLRLNKSRIAMMQNSSGSAAFGTISSGFIASLPITLLPLSEQKILGALMCLSERERELLDRLSAEKKKYNNLLLNQIYDNMKRGNRK
;
A
#
# COMPACT_ATOMS: atom_id res chain seq x y z
N PRO A 1 -9.38 4.20 7.06
CA PRO A 1 -7.92 4.26 7.12
C PRO A 1 -7.38 5.12 5.98
N HIS A 2 -6.47 6.05 6.32
CA HIS A 2 -5.83 6.90 5.32
C HIS A 2 -4.68 6.11 4.69
N THR A 3 -4.69 5.98 3.36
CA THR A 3 -3.69 5.21 2.61
C THR A 3 -3.02 6.12 1.59
N ALA A 4 -1.71 6.14 1.58
CA ALA A 4 -0.92 6.80 0.56
C ALA A 4 -0.45 5.78 -0.48
N VAL A 5 -0.52 6.16 -1.75
CA VAL A 5 -0.05 5.36 -2.89
C VAL A 5 0.83 6.19 -3.80
N LEU A 6 1.78 5.55 -4.44
CA LEU A 6 2.65 6.16 -5.44
C LEU A 6 2.07 5.93 -6.84
N ILE A 7 1.97 7.01 -7.60
CA ILE A 7 1.65 6.95 -9.03
C ILE A 7 2.93 7.25 -9.81
N ASP A 8 3.55 6.23 -10.34
CA ASP A 8 4.83 6.31 -11.05
C ASP A 8 4.75 5.96 -12.54
N ARG A 9 3.57 5.53 -13.00
CA ARG A 9 3.38 5.07 -14.37
C ARG A 9 2.97 6.22 -15.28
N SER A 10 3.70 6.41 -16.38
CA SER A 10 3.35 7.35 -17.45
C SER A 10 2.01 7.02 -18.11
N GLU A 11 1.59 5.76 -18.07
CA GLU A 11 0.29 5.29 -18.57
C GLU A 11 -0.91 5.91 -17.82
N LEU A 12 -0.67 6.41 -16.60
CA LEU A 12 -1.67 7.09 -15.79
C LEU A 12 -1.68 8.62 -16.01
N CYS A 13 -0.92 9.12 -16.98
CA CYS A 13 -0.98 10.52 -17.40
C CYS A 13 -2.40 10.87 -17.87
N GLY A 14 -2.97 11.92 -17.30
CA GLY A 14 -4.35 12.32 -17.58
C GLY A 14 -5.40 11.65 -16.68
N LEU A 15 -5.00 10.86 -15.70
CA LEU A 15 -5.91 10.30 -14.70
C LEU A 15 -6.58 11.43 -13.91
N VAL A 16 -7.89 11.40 -13.87
CA VAL A 16 -8.67 12.32 -13.02
C VAL A 16 -8.78 11.73 -11.62
N VAL A 17 -8.25 12.47 -10.64
CA VAL A 17 -8.30 12.07 -9.24
C VAL A 17 -9.49 12.76 -8.58
N PRO A 18 -10.43 12.02 -7.96
CA PRO A 18 -11.55 12.62 -7.25
C PRO A 18 -11.12 13.58 -6.13
N SER A 19 -11.95 14.56 -5.83
CA SER A 19 -11.63 15.65 -4.89
C SER A 19 -11.38 15.22 -3.44
N HIS A 20 -11.79 14.02 -3.06
CA HIS A 20 -11.52 13.46 -1.73
C HIS A 20 -10.11 12.88 -1.56
N PHE A 21 -9.30 12.89 -2.62
CA PHE A 21 -7.88 12.54 -2.55
C PHE A 21 -7.01 13.79 -2.52
N ALA A 22 -5.95 13.77 -1.72
CA ALA A 22 -4.92 14.79 -1.79
C ALA A 22 -3.79 14.33 -2.73
N ILE A 23 -3.40 15.20 -3.64
CA ILE A 23 -2.29 14.95 -4.57
C ILE A 23 -1.05 15.63 -4.02
N ILE A 24 -0.01 14.85 -3.78
CA ILE A 24 1.31 15.33 -3.36
C ILE A 24 2.26 15.25 -4.54
N ARG A 25 2.83 16.37 -4.94
CA ARG A 25 3.85 16.45 -5.99
C ARG A 25 5.20 16.73 -5.34
N ALA A 26 6.15 15.83 -5.56
CA ALA A 26 7.50 15.98 -5.02
C ALA A 26 8.35 16.92 -5.87
N ASP A 27 9.11 17.81 -5.21
CA ASP A 27 10.27 18.42 -5.83
C ASP A 27 11.44 17.43 -5.79
N ARG A 28 11.68 16.77 -6.91
CA ARG A 28 12.68 15.68 -7.02
C ARG A 28 14.12 16.14 -6.77
N GLN A 29 14.38 17.43 -6.73
CA GLN A 29 15.69 17.96 -6.35
C GLN A 29 15.92 17.90 -4.83
N GLN A 30 14.85 17.85 -4.05
CA GLN A 30 14.89 17.82 -2.59
C GLN A 30 14.41 16.50 -1.99
N ALA A 31 13.35 15.94 -2.54
CA ALA A 31 12.72 14.73 -2.00
C ALA A 31 12.21 13.80 -3.11
N LEU A 32 12.55 12.53 -3.01
CA LEU A 32 12.04 11.51 -3.92
C LEU A 32 10.61 11.10 -3.54
N PRO A 33 9.72 10.88 -4.51
CA PRO A 33 8.34 10.46 -4.24
C PRO A 33 8.25 9.19 -3.39
N GLU A 34 9.11 8.21 -3.64
CA GLU A 34 9.18 6.94 -2.90
C GLU A 34 9.56 7.18 -1.43
N TYR A 35 10.46 8.13 -1.19
CA TYR A 35 10.86 8.53 0.15
C TYR A 35 9.72 9.25 0.90
N ILE A 36 9.01 10.15 0.22
CA ILE A 36 7.82 10.81 0.79
C ILE A 36 6.77 9.77 1.16
N LEU A 37 6.50 8.82 0.28
CA LEU A 37 5.56 7.74 0.54
C LEU A 37 5.98 6.93 1.78
N TRP A 38 7.26 6.59 1.90
CA TRP A 38 7.80 5.90 3.07
C TRP A 38 7.58 6.70 4.36
N THR A 39 7.85 8.01 4.35
CA THR A 39 7.67 8.87 5.54
C THR A 39 6.21 8.97 5.96
N LEU A 40 5.27 9.03 5.01
CA LEU A 40 3.83 9.06 5.29
C LEU A 40 3.32 7.75 5.91
N ARG A 41 3.99 6.64 5.63
CA ARG A 41 3.66 5.33 6.18
C ARG A 41 4.28 5.05 7.54
N LEU A 42 5.18 5.89 8.03
CA LEU A 42 5.70 5.77 9.39
C LEU A 42 4.59 5.88 10.44
N ASN A 43 4.70 5.11 11.50
CA ASN A 43 3.69 5.09 12.56
C ASN A 43 3.40 6.49 13.12
N LYS A 44 4.42 7.30 13.34
CA LYS A 44 4.26 8.69 13.83
C LYS A 44 3.42 9.54 12.88
N SER A 45 3.62 9.42 11.57
CA SER A 45 2.86 10.16 10.56
C SER A 45 1.41 9.66 10.51
N ARG A 46 1.21 8.35 10.58
CA ARG A 46 -0.13 7.74 10.63
C ARG A 46 -0.92 8.19 11.87
N ILE A 47 -0.28 8.21 13.03
CA ILE A 47 -0.89 8.67 14.28
C ILE A 47 -1.27 10.15 14.16
N ALA A 48 -0.37 10.99 13.66
CA ALA A 48 -0.63 12.41 13.44
C ALA A 48 -1.82 12.64 12.49
N MET A 49 -1.89 11.89 11.40
CA MET A 49 -3.03 11.94 10.46
C MET A 49 -4.34 11.50 11.10
N MET A 50 -4.32 10.44 11.90
CA MET A 50 -5.51 9.97 12.62
C MET A 50 -6.02 11.00 13.64
N GLN A 51 -5.12 11.64 14.37
CA GLN A 51 -5.46 12.65 15.38
C GLN A 51 -6.02 13.93 14.77
N ASN A 52 -5.68 14.25 13.53
CA ASN A 52 -6.10 15.45 12.81
C ASN A 52 -7.15 15.17 11.72
N SER A 53 -7.72 13.98 11.70
CA SER A 53 -8.85 13.68 10.83
C SER A 53 -10.15 14.22 11.46
N SER A 54 -10.94 14.92 10.66
CA SER A 54 -12.27 15.38 11.04
C SER A 54 -13.35 14.48 10.44
N GLY A 55 -14.40 14.22 11.20
CA GLY A 55 -15.51 13.36 10.77
C GLY A 55 -15.62 12.06 11.57
N SER A 56 -16.55 11.18 11.17
CA SER A 56 -16.70 9.88 11.82
C SER A 56 -15.48 8.99 11.56
N ALA A 57 -15.20 8.07 12.47
CA ALA A 57 -14.05 7.14 12.36
C ALA A 57 -14.02 6.36 11.04
N ALA A 58 -15.16 6.21 10.36
CA ALA A 58 -15.27 5.50 9.08
C ALA A 58 -14.95 6.40 7.86
N PHE A 59 -15.15 7.72 7.96
CA PHE A 59 -15.06 8.67 6.85
C PHE A 59 -14.27 9.95 7.21
N GLY A 60 -13.32 9.82 8.13
CA GLY A 60 -12.49 10.96 8.52
C GLY A 60 -11.75 11.55 7.33
N THR A 61 -11.78 12.87 7.18
CA THR A 61 -11.04 13.61 6.14
C THR A 61 -9.86 14.32 6.76
N ILE A 62 -8.77 14.40 6.01
CA ILE A 62 -7.56 15.16 6.37
C ILE A 62 -7.48 16.35 5.43
N SER A 63 -7.30 17.56 5.99
CA SER A 63 -7.15 18.75 5.15
C SER A 63 -5.80 18.73 4.41
N SER A 64 -5.79 19.30 3.21
CA SER A 64 -4.55 19.47 2.44
C SER A 64 -3.54 20.36 3.18
N GLY A 65 -4.02 21.35 3.94
CA GLY A 65 -3.17 22.19 4.78
C GLY A 65 -2.45 21.40 5.88
N PHE A 66 -3.12 20.44 6.51
CA PHE A 66 -2.48 19.56 7.49
C PHE A 66 -1.42 18.66 6.85
N ILE A 67 -1.72 18.07 5.68
CA ILE A 67 -0.75 17.26 4.94
C ILE A 67 0.48 18.09 4.58
N ALA A 68 0.29 19.32 4.11
CA ALA A 68 1.38 20.25 3.80
C ALA A 68 2.22 20.64 5.02
N SER A 69 1.64 20.59 6.23
CA SER A 69 2.33 20.91 7.47
C SER A 69 3.11 19.74 8.09
N LEU A 70 2.93 18.52 7.57
CA LEU A 70 3.64 17.34 8.08
C LEU A 70 5.16 17.52 7.92
N PRO A 71 5.93 17.42 9.01
CA PRO A 71 7.37 17.54 8.93
C PRO A 71 7.99 16.31 8.29
N ILE A 72 8.79 16.53 7.24
CA ILE A 72 9.59 15.50 6.58
C ILE A 72 11.06 15.85 6.79
N THR A 73 11.82 14.94 7.39
CA THR A 73 13.27 15.08 7.52
C THR A 73 13.90 14.82 6.16
N LEU A 74 14.56 15.82 5.59
CA LEU A 74 15.26 15.69 4.32
C LEU A 74 16.63 15.04 4.54
N LEU A 75 16.75 13.77 4.22
CA LEU A 75 18.02 13.07 4.13
C LEU A 75 18.71 13.38 2.80
N PRO A 76 20.00 13.09 2.63
CA PRO A 76 20.66 13.12 1.34
C PRO A 76 19.91 12.25 0.31
N LEU A 77 19.83 12.68 -0.94
CA LEU A 77 19.09 11.96 -1.99
C LEU A 77 19.52 10.51 -2.17
N SER A 78 20.80 10.21 -1.95
CA SER A 78 21.32 8.84 -2.00
C SER A 78 20.71 7.93 -0.92
N GLU A 79 20.51 8.46 0.28
CA GLU A 79 19.88 7.73 1.39
C GLU A 79 18.37 7.60 1.17
N GLN A 80 17.72 8.65 0.67
CA GLN A 80 16.31 8.60 0.29
C GLN A 80 16.05 7.51 -0.76
N LYS A 81 16.94 7.38 -1.75
CA LYS A 81 16.85 6.36 -2.78
C LYS A 81 16.91 4.94 -2.21
N ILE A 82 17.78 4.71 -1.25
CA ILE A 82 17.89 3.40 -0.58
C ILE A 82 16.61 3.07 0.18
N LEU A 83 16.10 4.00 1.00
CA LEU A 83 14.88 3.79 1.78
C LEU A 83 13.65 3.58 0.88
N GLY A 84 13.52 4.37 -0.16
CA GLY A 84 12.44 4.22 -1.14
C GLY A 84 12.48 2.88 -1.88
N ALA A 85 13.66 2.45 -2.31
CA ALA A 85 13.85 1.16 -2.98
C ALA A 85 13.53 -0.02 -2.05
N LEU A 86 14.00 0.02 -0.81
CA LEU A 86 13.70 -1.03 0.18
C LEU A 86 12.20 -1.12 0.47
N MET A 87 11.51 0.00 0.57
CA MET A 87 10.06 0.01 0.73
C MET A 87 9.34 -0.64 -0.45
N CYS A 88 9.70 -0.26 -1.67
CA CYS A 88 9.08 -0.82 -2.88
C CYS A 88 9.33 -2.33 -3.00
N LEU A 89 10.52 -2.80 -2.67
CA LEU A 89 10.86 -4.23 -2.67
C LEU A 89 10.08 -4.98 -1.59
N SER A 90 9.95 -4.42 -0.40
CA SER A 90 9.16 -5.02 0.69
C SER A 90 7.67 -5.13 0.34
N GLU A 91 7.11 -4.14 -0.35
CA GLU A 91 5.73 -4.22 -0.84
C GLU A 91 5.56 -5.29 -1.90
N ARG A 92 6.50 -5.36 -2.83
CA ARG A 92 6.47 -6.40 -3.88
C ARG A 92 6.58 -7.80 -3.29
N GLU A 93 7.43 -7.99 -2.31
CA GLU A 93 7.54 -9.24 -1.56
C GLU A 93 6.21 -9.61 -0.91
N ARG A 94 5.55 -8.67 -0.22
CA ARG A 94 4.24 -8.90 0.40
C ARG A 94 3.18 -9.30 -0.61
N GLU A 95 3.08 -8.60 -1.73
CA GLU A 95 2.15 -8.94 -2.81
C GLU A 95 2.36 -10.37 -3.32
N LEU A 96 3.62 -10.75 -3.53
CA LEU A 96 3.96 -12.10 -4.00
C LEU A 96 3.64 -13.18 -2.96
N LEU A 97 3.89 -12.92 -1.67
CA LEU A 97 3.52 -13.82 -0.58
C LEU A 97 2.01 -14.00 -0.47
N ASP A 98 1.24 -12.92 -0.59
CA ASP A 98 -0.22 -12.96 -0.56
C ASP A 98 -0.77 -13.78 -1.74
N ARG A 99 -0.22 -13.58 -2.95
CA ARG A 99 -0.58 -14.37 -4.13
C ARG A 99 -0.24 -15.85 -3.95
N LEU A 100 0.95 -16.14 -3.46
CA LEU A 100 1.36 -17.52 -3.18
C LEU A 100 0.43 -18.18 -2.17
N SER A 101 0.08 -17.49 -1.09
CA SER A 101 -0.86 -17.99 -0.07
C SER A 101 -2.23 -18.30 -0.68
N ALA A 102 -2.76 -17.42 -1.52
CA ALA A 102 -4.04 -17.62 -2.20
C ALA A 102 -4.01 -18.82 -3.16
N GLU A 103 -2.94 -18.95 -3.95
CA GLU A 103 -2.78 -20.08 -4.88
C GLU A 103 -2.61 -21.42 -4.14
N LYS A 104 -1.86 -21.45 -3.05
CA LYS A 104 -1.75 -22.65 -2.21
C LYS A 104 -3.08 -23.06 -1.61
N LYS A 105 -3.89 -22.11 -1.16
CA LYS A 105 -5.24 -22.39 -0.64
C LYS A 105 -6.13 -23.03 -1.71
N LYS A 106 -6.12 -22.49 -2.94
CA LYS A 106 -6.86 -23.08 -4.06
C LYS A 106 -6.40 -24.51 -4.35
N TYR A 107 -5.10 -24.70 -4.45
CA TYR A 107 -4.51 -26.03 -4.69
C TYR A 107 -4.91 -27.04 -3.64
N ASN A 108 -4.81 -26.67 -2.36
CA ASN A 108 -5.17 -27.55 -1.25
C ASN A 108 -6.67 -27.90 -1.28
N ASN A 109 -7.53 -26.95 -1.59
CA ASN A 109 -8.97 -27.19 -1.71
C ASN A 109 -9.30 -28.15 -2.87
N LEU A 110 -8.66 -27.97 -4.01
CA LEU A 110 -8.82 -28.89 -5.16
C LEU A 110 -8.34 -30.30 -4.81
N LEU A 111 -7.20 -30.42 -4.17
CA LEU A 111 -6.64 -31.71 -3.73
C LEU A 111 -7.57 -32.42 -2.74
N LEU A 112 -8.08 -31.72 -1.74
CA LEU A 112 -8.99 -32.26 -0.75
C LEU A 112 -10.31 -32.73 -1.39
N ASN A 113 -10.87 -31.97 -2.31
CA ASN A 113 -12.06 -32.33 -3.06
C ASN A 113 -11.83 -33.60 -3.88
N GLN A 114 -10.70 -33.68 -4.55
CA GLN A 114 -10.33 -34.86 -5.35
C GLN A 114 -10.18 -36.12 -4.48
N ILE A 115 -9.53 -36.00 -3.33
CA ILE A 115 -9.40 -37.09 -2.36
C ILE A 115 -10.77 -37.52 -1.86
N TYR A 116 -11.63 -36.57 -1.49
CA TYR A 116 -12.99 -36.84 -1.04
C TYR A 116 -13.82 -37.60 -2.09
N ASP A 117 -13.79 -37.15 -3.33
CA ASP A 117 -14.51 -37.79 -4.43
C ASP A 117 -14.02 -39.21 -4.69
N ASN A 118 -12.72 -39.45 -4.59
CA ASN A 118 -12.13 -40.77 -4.74
C ASN A 118 -12.58 -41.72 -3.61
N MET A 119 -12.59 -41.25 -2.36
CA MET A 119 -13.07 -42.01 -1.21
C MET A 119 -14.55 -42.35 -1.33
N LYS A 120 -15.38 -41.39 -1.77
CA LYS A 120 -16.80 -41.59 -2.01
C LYS A 120 -17.07 -42.64 -3.08
N ARG A 121 -16.29 -42.68 -4.17
CA ARG A 121 -16.38 -43.70 -5.22
C ARG A 121 -15.96 -45.09 -4.68
N GLY A 122 -14.91 -45.12 -3.87
CA GLY A 122 -14.45 -46.39 -3.25
C GLY A 122 -15.46 -47.02 -2.31
N ASN A 123 -16.26 -46.24 -1.59
CA ASN A 123 -17.28 -46.72 -0.67
C ASN A 123 -18.60 -47.16 -1.31
N ARG A 124 -18.75 -46.99 -2.65
CA ARG A 124 -19.96 -47.42 -3.41
C ARG A 124 -19.86 -48.83 -3.98
N LYS A 125 -18.78 -49.54 -3.72
CA LYS A 125 -18.62 -50.94 -4.17
C LYS A 125 -19.17 -51.92 -3.18
#